data_7117fc68f6d4216631fdeb5e51652ded
#
_entry.id   7117fc68f6d4216631fdeb5e51652ded
#
_cell.length_a   1.000
_cell.length_b   1.000
_cell.length_c   1.000
_cell.angle_alpha   90.00
_cell.angle_beta   90.00
_cell.angle_gamma   90.00
#
_symmetry.space_group_name_H-M   'P 1'
#
loop_
_entity.id
_entity.type
_entity.pdbx_description
1 polymer ?
#
loop_
_entity_poly.entity_id
_entity_poly.type
_entity_poly.pdbx_seq_one_letter_code
_entity_poly.pdbx_strand_id
1 'polypeptide(L)'
;MRDIYHQLVKHAPDFKNYTDEDLIETADVCGETARAISNTLTLIGNLTLEAALGEEYSNENARRDLMLLGDTLRNLPRLAEAMEQNSCTANFVLRNRRGEVLQ
;
A
#
# COMPACT_ATOMS: atom_id res chain seq x y z
N MET A 1 -11.07 10.32 11.66
CA MET A 1 -11.66 9.08 11.13
C MET A 1 -10.57 8.05 10.87
N ARG A 2 -10.81 6.82 11.24
CA ARG A 2 -9.86 5.74 11.04
C ARG A 2 -10.05 5.12 9.67
N ASP A 3 -9.01 5.10 8.90
CA ASP A 3 -9.02 4.56 7.54
C ASP A 3 -8.44 3.14 7.48
N ILE A 4 -8.26 2.63 6.27
CA ILE A 4 -7.73 1.27 6.08
C ILE A 4 -6.31 1.12 6.67
N TYR A 5 -5.51 2.17 6.67
CA TYR A 5 -4.18 2.13 7.29
C TYR A 5 -4.29 1.80 8.78
N HIS A 6 -5.18 2.51 9.51
CA HIS A 6 -5.39 2.25 10.92
C HIS A 6 -5.86 0.82 11.18
N GLN A 7 -6.79 0.33 10.35
CA GLN A 7 -7.30 -1.03 10.52
C GLN A 7 -6.21 -2.07 10.36
N LEU A 8 -5.35 -1.92 9.37
CA LEU A 8 -4.35 -2.92 9.06
C LEU A 8 -3.11 -2.82 9.95
N VAL A 9 -2.75 -1.65 10.39
CA VAL A 9 -1.57 -1.47 11.26
C VAL A 9 -1.92 -1.63 12.73
N LYS A 10 -3.00 -1.00 13.17
CA LYS A 10 -3.42 -1.07 14.57
C LYS A 10 -3.83 -2.49 14.98
N HIS A 11 -4.49 -3.20 14.07
CA HIS A 11 -4.97 -4.55 14.32
C HIS A 11 -4.11 -5.62 13.69
N ALA A 12 -2.88 -5.26 13.34
CA ALA A 12 -1.93 -6.23 12.79
C ALA A 12 -1.65 -7.33 13.83
N PRO A 13 -1.32 -8.54 13.36
CA PRO A 13 -0.91 -9.61 14.27
C PRO A 13 0.32 -9.23 15.09
N ASP A 14 0.49 -9.91 16.21
CA ASP A 14 1.71 -9.73 17.01
C ASP A 14 2.87 -10.49 16.32
N PHE A 15 3.65 -9.75 15.59
CA PHE A 15 4.78 -10.33 14.84
C PHE A 15 5.86 -10.95 15.73
N LYS A 16 5.86 -10.63 17.02
CA LYS A 16 6.80 -11.25 17.95
C LYS A 16 6.57 -12.74 18.12
N ASN A 17 5.35 -13.20 17.83
CA ASN A 17 4.99 -14.62 17.92
C ASN A 17 5.20 -15.37 16.61
N TYR A 18 5.62 -14.69 15.54
CA TYR A 18 5.87 -15.32 14.25
C TYR A 18 7.20 -16.05 14.24
N THR A 19 7.28 -17.13 13.46
CA THR A 19 8.56 -17.78 13.17
C THR A 19 9.41 -16.86 12.28
N ASP A 20 10.71 -17.11 12.22
CA ASP A 20 11.59 -16.37 11.31
C ASP A 20 11.13 -16.49 9.86
N GLU A 21 10.74 -17.70 9.45
CA GLU A 21 10.23 -17.96 8.10
C GLU A 21 8.99 -17.14 7.81
N ASP A 22 8.05 -17.08 8.74
CA ASP A 22 6.82 -16.30 8.60
C ASP A 22 7.13 -14.80 8.55
N LEU A 23 8.11 -14.33 9.31
CA LEU A 23 8.51 -12.92 9.29
C LEU A 23 9.10 -12.53 7.94
N ILE A 24 9.95 -13.40 7.37
CA ILE A 24 10.53 -13.16 6.05
C ILE A 24 9.44 -13.11 4.99
N GLU A 25 8.55 -14.08 5.01
CA GLU A 25 7.42 -14.13 4.06
C GLU A 25 6.53 -12.90 4.18
N THR A 26 6.17 -12.52 5.40
CA THR A 26 5.33 -11.34 5.65
C THR A 26 5.99 -10.07 5.13
N ALA A 27 7.28 -9.88 5.41
CA ALA A 27 8.01 -8.72 4.94
C ALA A 27 8.03 -8.66 3.41
N ASP A 28 8.30 -9.78 2.76
CA ASP A 28 8.37 -9.86 1.31
C ASP A 28 7.01 -9.62 0.65
N VAL A 29 5.97 -10.30 1.11
CA VAL A 29 4.62 -10.18 0.52
C VAL A 29 4.08 -8.77 0.73
N CYS A 30 4.19 -8.22 1.93
CA CYS A 30 3.70 -6.87 2.21
C CYS A 30 4.48 -5.82 1.42
N GLY A 31 5.80 -5.96 1.32
CA GLY A 31 6.63 -5.05 0.54
C GLY A 31 6.31 -5.09 -0.95
N GLU A 32 6.14 -6.29 -1.50
CA GLU A 32 5.76 -6.44 -2.91
C GLU A 32 4.38 -5.86 -3.20
N THR A 33 3.43 -6.07 -2.28
CA THR A 33 2.07 -5.52 -2.42
C THR A 33 2.11 -4.00 -2.42
N ALA A 34 2.88 -3.39 -1.52
CA ALA A 34 3.02 -1.94 -1.48
C ALA A 34 3.58 -1.40 -2.80
N ARG A 35 4.60 -2.06 -3.36
CA ARG A 35 5.18 -1.64 -4.66
C ARG A 35 4.18 -1.81 -5.79
N ALA A 36 3.43 -2.91 -5.82
CA ALA A 36 2.42 -3.15 -6.85
C ALA A 36 1.34 -2.08 -6.82
N ILE A 37 0.88 -1.69 -5.65
CA ILE A 37 -0.11 -0.61 -5.51
C ILE A 37 0.45 0.70 -6.02
N SER A 38 1.69 1.05 -5.63
CA SER A 38 2.33 2.29 -6.07
C SER A 38 2.49 2.34 -7.58
N ASN A 39 2.91 1.23 -8.20
CA ASN A 39 3.05 1.13 -9.65
C ASN A 39 1.69 1.28 -10.35
N THR A 40 0.66 0.67 -9.79
CA THR A 40 -0.70 0.77 -10.32
C THR A 40 -1.19 2.22 -10.28
N LEU A 41 -0.94 2.93 -9.19
CA LEU A 41 -1.33 4.34 -9.07
C LEU A 41 -0.62 5.21 -10.11
N THR A 42 0.65 4.94 -10.36
CA THR A 42 1.39 5.64 -11.41
C THR A 42 0.77 5.38 -12.78
N LEU A 43 0.46 4.13 -13.08
CA LEU A 43 -0.19 3.76 -14.35
C LEU A 43 -1.55 4.44 -14.50
N ILE A 44 -2.36 4.43 -13.45
CA ILE A 44 -3.67 5.09 -13.46
C ILE A 44 -3.49 6.59 -13.74
N GLY A 45 -2.51 7.23 -13.12
CA GLY A 45 -2.21 8.63 -13.36
C GLY A 45 -1.87 8.92 -14.81
N ASN A 46 -1.02 8.09 -15.41
CA ASN A 46 -0.64 8.24 -16.81
C ASN A 46 -1.83 8.07 -17.75
N LEU A 47 -2.64 7.03 -17.54
CA LEU A 47 -3.81 6.77 -18.37
C LEU A 47 -4.88 7.86 -18.22
N THR A 48 -5.05 8.38 -17.02
CA THR A 48 -6.00 9.46 -16.75
C THR A 48 -5.58 10.74 -17.48
N LEU A 49 -4.30 11.05 -17.44
CA LEU A 49 -3.78 12.23 -18.12
C LEU A 49 -3.98 12.11 -19.64
N GLU A 50 -3.68 10.95 -20.22
CA GLU A 50 -3.91 10.72 -21.65
C GLU A 50 -5.39 10.84 -22.00
N ALA A 51 -6.27 10.27 -21.20
CA ALA A 51 -7.72 10.36 -21.43
C ALA A 51 -8.20 11.81 -21.38
N ALA A 52 -7.72 12.59 -20.42
CA ALA A 52 -8.11 13.98 -20.27
C ALA A 52 -7.69 14.85 -21.46
N LEU A 53 -6.61 14.46 -22.15
CA LEU A 53 -6.12 15.18 -23.33
C LEU A 53 -6.82 14.72 -24.61
N GLY A 54 -7.63 13.67 -24.56
CA GLY A 54 -8.37 13.17 -25.72
C GLY A 54 -9.56 14.04 -26.07
N GLU A 55 -9.78 14.26 -27.37
CA GLU A 55 -10.87 15.12 -27.85
C GLU A 55 -12.26 14.55 -27.57
N GLU A 56 -12.36 13.24 -27.48
CA GLU A 56 -13.65 12.56 -27.27
C GLU A 56 -14.00 12.37 -25.79
N TYR A 57 -13.17 12.85 -24.91
CA TYR A 57 -13.39 12.72 -23.48
C TYR A 57 -14.46 13.70 -23.01
N SER A 58 -15.67 13.18 -22.78
CA SER A 58 -16.83 14.01 -22.44
C SER A 58 -16.78 14.48 -20.98
N ASN A 59 -17.51 15.58 -20.69
CA ASN A 59 -17.65 16.07 -19.32
C ASN A 59 -18.31 15.03 -18.41
N GLU A 60 -19.23 14.26 -18.92
CA GLU A 60 -19.90 13.21 -18.16
C GLU A 60 -18.93 12.11 -17.79
N ASN A 61 -18.10 11.68 -18.73
CA ASN A 61 -17.06 10.68 -18.47
C ASN A 61 -16.04 11.20 -17.46
N ALA A 62 -15.63 12.46 -17.61
CA ALA A 62 -14.67 13.08 -16.69
C ALA A 62 -15.21 13.10 -15.26
N ARG A 63 -16.48 13.45 -15.08
CA ARG A 63 -17.09 13.50 -13.76
C ARG A 63 -17.14 12.12 -13.10
N ARG A 64 -17.53 11.11 -13.88
CA ARG A 64 -17.55 9.73 -13.37
C ARG A 64 -16.16 9.27 -12.98
N ASP A 65 -15.17 9.53 -13.83
CA ASP A 65 -13.80 9.10 -13.59
C ASP A 65 -13.20 9.81 -12.38
N LEU A 66 -13.52 11.10 -12.19
CA LEU A 66 -13.06 11.82 -11.00
C LEU A 66 -13.59 11.20 -9.71
N MET A 67 -14.85 10.75 -9.72
CA MET A 67 -15.41 10.08 -8.56
C MET A 67 -14.69 8.77 -8.26
N LEU A 68 -14.40 7.98 -9.28
CA LEU A 68 -13.68 6.72 -9.13
C LEU A 68 -12.24 6.96 -8.68
N LEU A 69 -11.59 7.97 -9.24
CA LEU A 69 -10.23 8.35 -8.82
C LEU A 69 -10.20 8.82 -7.38
N GLY A 70 -11.21 9.61 -6.97
CA GLY A 70 -11.29 10.06 -5.59
C GLY A 70 -11.33 8.90 -4.61
N ASP A 71 -12.16 7.91 -4.90
CA ASP A 71 -12.25 6.70 -4.09
C ASP A 71 -10.91 5.94 -4.06
N THR A 72 -10.30 5.76 -5.23
CA THR A 72 -9.04 5.06 -5.38
C THR A 72 -7.91 5.76 -4.60
N LEU A 73 -7.78 7.06 -4.81
CA LEU A 73 -6.70 7.84 -4.19
C LEU A 73 -6.90 8.03 -2.69
N ARG A 74 -8.13 7.90 -2.21
CA ARG A 74 -8.40 7.94 -0.78
C ARG A 74 -7.92 6.69 -0.08
N ASN A 75 -8.05 5.53 -0.72
CA ASN A 75 -7.85 4.24 -0.07
C ASN A 75 -6.55 3.53 -0.44
N LEU A 76 -6.20 3.47 -1.73
CA LEU A 76 -5.05 2.67 -2.15
C LEU A 76 -3.70 3.16 -1.62
N PRO A 77 -3.40 4.46 -1.59
CA PRO A 77 -2.14 4.91 -1.00
C PRO A 77 -2.02 4.55 0.48
N ARG A 78 -3.12 4.64 1.21
CA ARG A 78 -3.13 4.28 2.62
C ARG A 78 -2.98 2.78 2.82
N LEU A 79 -3.54 1.98 1.93
CA LEU A 79 -3.31 0.54 1.94
C LEU A 79 -1.84 0.21 1.70
N ALA A 80 -1.23 0.87 0.72
CA ALA A 80 0.20 0.69 0.43
C ALA A 80 1.06 1.05 1.64
N GLU A 81 0.75 2.16 2.32
CA GLU A 81 1.47 2.57 3.51
C GLU A 81 1.34 1.54 4.64
N ALA A 82 0.15 0.97 4.82
CA ALA A 82 -0.08 -0.07 5.83
C ALA A 82 0.75 -1.32 5.52
N MET A 83 0.78 -1.73 4.26
CA MET A 83 1.58 -2.89 3.84
C MET A 83 3.06 -2.63 4.06
N GLU A 84 3.54 -1.45 3.70
CA GLU A 84 4.93 -1.06 3.93
C GLU A 84 5.26 -1.06 5.42
N GLN A 85 4.38 -0.51 6.26
CA GLN A 85 4.59 -0.51 7.70
C GLN A 85 4.66 -1.92 8.27
N ASN A 86 3.78 -2.81 7.84
CA ASN A 86 3.80 -4.20 8.31
C ASN A 86 5.06 -4.92 7.83
N SER A 87 5.52 -4.64 6.61
CA SER A 87 6.80 -5.17 6.11
C SER A 87 7.97 -4.70 7.00
N CYS A 88 8.00 -3.41 7.32
CA CYS A 88 9.03 -2.84 8.18
C CYS A 88 9.00 -3.43 9.59
N THR A 89 7.82 -3.62 10.15
CA THR A 89 7.65 -4.19 11.48
C THR A 89 8.14 -5.63 11.51
N ALA A 90 7.79 -6.43 10.51
CA ALA A 90 8.25 -7.81 10.43
C ALA A 90 9.78 -7.87 10.32
N ASN A 91 10.38 -7.03 9.50
CA ASN A 91 11.83 -6.94 9.37
C ASN A 91 12.49 -6.49 10.67
N PHE A 92 11.89 -5.54 11.37
CA PHE A 92 12.40 -5.06 12.65
C PHE A 92 12.45 -6.19 13.69
N VAL A 93 11.37 -6.98 13.79
CA VAL A 93 11.32 -8.10 14.71
C VAL A 93 12.39 -9.12 14.37
N LEU A 94 12.56 -9.43 13.08
CA LEU A 94 13.55 -10.39 12.62
C LEU A 94 14.98 -9.92 12.96
N ARG A 95 15.28 -8.64 12.70
CA ARG A 95 16.60 -8.09 13.01
C ARG A 95 16.90 -8.06 14.51
N ASN A 96 15.89 -7.75 15.32
CA ASN A 96 16.03 -7.80 16.78
C ASN A 96 16.41 -9.19 17.25
N ARG A 97 15.79 -10.22 16.68
CA ARG A 97 16.11 -11.61 17.03
C ARG A 97 17.55 -11.97 16.69
N ARG A 98 18.10 -11.35 15.63
CA ARG A 98 19.48 -11.56 15.20
C ARG A 98 20.47 -10.67 15.92
N GLY A 99 19.99 -9.74 16.76
CA GLY A 99 20.86 -8.79 17.47
C GLY A 99 21.38 -7.65 16.62
N GLU A 100 20.93 -7.50 15.38
CA GLU A 100 21.43 -6.48 14.46
C GLU A 100 21.07 -5.05 14.87
N VAL A 101 19.95 -4.89 15.58
CA VAL A 101 19.43 -3.57 15.97
C VAL A 101 20.12 -3.03 17.22
N LEU A 102 20.76 -3.88 18.00
CA LEU A 102 21.36 -3.51 19.29
C LEU A 102 22.77 -2.95 19.17
N GLN A 103 23.27 -2.80 17.99
CA GLN A 103 24.63 -2.31 17.76
C GLN A 103 24.78 -0.80 17.87
#